data_a5967c5277f7f980a83b769bf1bc5aa4
#
_entry.id   a5967c5277f7f980a83b769bf1bc5aa4
#
_cell.length_a   1.000
_cell.length_b   1.000
_cell.length_c   1.000
_cell.angle_alpha   90.00
_cell.angle_beta   90.00
_cell.angle_gamma   90.00
#
_symmetry.space_group_name_H-M   'P 1'
#
loop_
_entity.id
_entity.type
_entity.pdbx_description
1 polymer ?
#
loop_
_entity_poly.entity_id
_entity_poly.type
_entity_poly.pdbx_seq_one_letter_code
_entity_poly.pdbx_strand_id
1 'polypeptide(L)'
;LNELLVPFGFPEMPIDGMSGPVTRRALCASRLALGLPVNRADMPPGSAEEALLLATTVLPVPANVATDGRWIFIDLTCQILLTGEGPDQLVNVFPTSTGESGFETRLQERTRAFRFDPALDNGGWHESTDYPVPEDNPLNGNMYKPLYFDNGQAIHGANNVPTSPKSKGCARLKPADHDRLVAWLGLDTIGGATYSKDRIGVTVTVRGGYELG
;
A
#
# COMPACT_ATOMS: atom_id res chain seq x y z
N LEU A 1 12.22 -9.38 11.36
CA LEU A 1 11.26 -8.69 10.46
C LEU A 1 9.91 -8.55 11.13
N ASN A 2 9.35 -9.59 11.76
CA ASN A 2 8.05 -9.49 12.45
C ASN A 2 8.08 -8.39 13.53
N GLU A 3 9.10 -8.33 14.35
CA GLU A 3 9.24 -7.31 15.40
C GLU A 3 9.25 -5.89 14.84
N LEU A 4 9.77 -5.69 13.61
CA LEU A 4 9.87 -4.39 12.96
C LEU A 4 8.58 -4.00 12.22
N LEU A 5 7.85 -4.94 11.64
CA LEU A 5 6.78 -4.65 10.69
C LEU A 5 5.37 -4.89 11.25
N VAL A 6 5.20 -5.92 12.09
CA VAL A 6 3.88 -6.23 12.68
C VAL A 6 3.30 -5.08 13.50
N PRO A 7 4.09 -4.31 14.28
CA PRO A 7 3.57 -3.14 15.00
C PRO A 7 2.92 -2.09 14.08
N PHE A 8 3.35 -2.03 12.82
CA PHE A 8 2.79 -1.13 11.80
C PHE A 8 1.67 -1.77 10.97
N GLY A 9 1.24 -2.99 11.33
CA GLY A 9 0.13 -3.69 10.67
C GLY A 9 0.51 -4.60 9.51
N PHE A 10 1.79 -4.81 9.25
CA PHE A 10 2.19 -5.86 8.33
C PHE A 10 1.78 -7.23 8.89
N PRO A 11 1.30 -8.17 8.05
CA PRO A 11 0.91 -9.48 8.52
C PRO A 11 2.09 -10.24 9.14
N GLU A 12 1.84 -10.93 10.25
CA GLU A 12 2.84 -11.81 10.84
C GLU A 12 3.26 -12.90 9.86
N MET A 13 4.56 -13.09 9.74
CA MET A 13 5.15 -14.10 8.86
C MET A 13 5.54 -15.35 9.64
N PRO A 14 5.36 -16.56 9.08
CA PRO A 14 5.83 -17.78 9.72
C PRO A 14 7.36 -17.74 9.89
N ILE A 15 7.83 -18.27 11.04
CA ILE A 15 9.27 -18.42 11.33
C ILE A 15 9.65 -19.88 10.99
N ASP A 16 9.76 -20.15 9.69
CA ASP A 16 9.99 -21.51 9.16
C ASP A 16 11.38 -21.68 8.52
N GLY A 17 12.21 -20.63 8.57
CA GLY A 17 13.54 -20.62 7.97
C GLY A 17 13.55 -20.49 6.45
N MET A 18 12.40 -20.28 5.81
CA MET A 18 12.29 -20.15 4.36
C MET A 18 12.05 -18.72 3.94
N SER A 19 12.78 -18.28 2.90
CA SER A 19 12.52 -16.97 2.27
C SER A 19 11.54 -17.12 1.12
N GLY A 20 10.27 -16.78 1.41
CA GLY A 20 9.21 -16.76 0.41
C GLY A 20 8.93 -15.35 -0.15
N PRO A 21 7.98 -15.22 -1.09
CA PRO A 21 7.60 -13.91 -1.64
C PRO A 21 7.15 -12.88 -0.61
N VAL A 22 6.53 -13.32 0.50
CA VAL A 22 6.11 -12.44 1.61
C VAL A 22 7.32 -11.95 2.39
N THR A 23 8.28 -12.83 2.69
CA THR A 23 9.55 -12.48 3.35
C THR A 23 10.35 -11.48 2.52
N ARG A 24 10.46 -11.70 1.20
CA ARG A 24 11.12 -10.77 0.28
C ARG A 24 10.43 -9.39 0.20
N ARG A 25 9.09 -9.37 0.28
CA ARG A 25 8.32 -8.12 0.40
C ARG A 25 8.67 -7.39 1.70
N ALA A 26 8.72 -8.10 2.82
CA ALA A 26 9.08 -7.56 4.13
C ALA A 26 10.52 -7.01 4.16
N LEU A 27 11.48 -7.74 3.60
CA LEU A 27 12.86 -7.28 3.42
C LEU A 27 12.91 -6.00 2.58
N CYS A 28 12.20 -5.97 1.45
CA CYS A 28 12.11 -4.80 0.59
C CYS A 28 11.54 -3.58 1.33
N ALA A 29 10.49 -3.76 2.12
CA ALA A 29 9.92 -2.71 2.97
C ALA A 29 10.91 -2.17 3.99
N SER A 30 11.67 -3.05 4.64
CA SER A 30 12.70 -2.68 5.60
C SER A 30 13.87 -1.95 4.93
N ARG A 31 14.31 -2.40 3.75
CA ARG A 31 15.33 -1.70 2.94
C ARG A 31 14.91 -0.29 2.61
N LEU A 32 13.67 -0.12 2.15
CA LEU A 32 13.11 1.20 1.84
C LEU A 32 13.14 2.12 3.07
N ALA A 33 12.67 1.64 4.22
CA ALA A 33 12.66 2.43 5.45
C ALA A 33 14.07 2.80 5.92
N LEU A 34 15.03 1.89 5.82
CA LEU A 34 16.42 2.09 6.25
C LEU A 34 17.30 2.83 5.23
N GLY A 35 16.75 3.23 4.08
CA GLY A 35 17.52 3.92 3.03
C GLY A 35 18.54 3.03 2.33
N LEU A 36 18.35 1.71 2.36
CA LEU A 36 19.16 0.73 1.63
C LEU A 36 18.70 0.62 0.17
N PRO A 37 19.49 -0.01 -0.73
CA PRO A 37 19.06 -0.27 -2.09
C PRO A 37 17.78 -1.10 -2.14
N VAL A 38 16.71 -0.51 -2.66
CA VAL A 38 15.37 -1.11 -2.70
C VAL A 38 15.33 -2.21 -3.76
N ASN A 39 15.13 -3.44 -3.33
CA ASN A 39 14.99 -4.61 -4.19
C ASN A 39 14.28 -5.74 -3.45
N ARG A 40 13.91 -6.81 -4.17
CA ARG A 40 13.20 -7.99 -3.66
C ARG A 40 14.07 -9.24 -3.58
N ALA A 41 15.39 -9.08 -3.55
CA ALA A 41 16.32 -10.19 -3.36
C ALA A 41 16.27 -10.72 -1.93
N ASP A 42 16.69 -11.97 -1.76
CA ASP A 42 16.94 -12.54 -0.45
C ASP A 42 18.09 -11.80 0.24
N MET A 43 18.11 -11.83 1.56
CA MET A 43 19.18 -11.26 2.36
C MET A 43 20.23 -12.35 2.61
N PRO A 44 21.51 -12.11 2.22
CA PRO A 44 22.56 -13.07 2.52
C PRO A 44 22.81 -13.19 4.03
N PRO A 45 22.88 -14.40 4.59
CA PRO A 45 23.25 -14.60 5.99
C PRO A 45 24.63 -14.02 6.32
N GLY A 46 24.76 -13.39 7.49
CA GLY A 46 26.00 -12.73 7.95
C GLY A 46 26.33 -11.42 7.23
N SER A 47 25.42 -10.89 6.42
CA SER A 47 25.61 -9.63 5.70
C SER A 47 25.53 -8.42 6.63
N ALA A 48 26.10 -7.29 6.18
CA ALA A 48 25.94 -5.99 6.87
C ALA A 48 24.47 -5.56 6.94
N GLU A 49 23.66 -5.94 5.96
CA GLU A 49 22.22 -5.72 5.95
C GLU A 49 21.54 -6.47 7.10
N GLU A 50 21.86 -7.74 7.29
CA GLU A 50 21.32 -8.54 8.41
C GLU A 50 21.70 -7.92 9.76
N ALA A 51 22.97 -7.54 9.93
CA ALA A 51 23.43 -6.90 11.14
C ALA A 51 22.69 -5.58 11.43
N LEU A 52 22.44 -4.78 10.41
CA LEU A 52 21.66 -3.55 10.52
C LEU A 52 20.20 -3.83 10.92
N LEU A 53 19.56 -4.80 10.28
CA LEU A 53 18.17 -5.19 10.61
C LEU A 53 18.05 -5.70 12.04
N LEU A 54 19.02 -6.50 12.50
CA LEU A 54 19.03 -7.01 13.89
C LEU A 54 19.28 -5.90 14.92
N ALA A 55 20.01 -4.85 14.55
CA ALA A 55 20.27 -3.69 15.42
C ALA A 55 19.12 -2.67 15.41
N THR A 56 18.19 -2.76 14.43
CA THR A 56 17.08 -1.82 14.30
C THR A 56 15.94 -2.23 15.22
N THR A 57 15.50 -1.34 16.06
CA THR A 57 14.39 -1.56 17.01
C THR A 57 13.08 -0.95 16.55
N VAL A 58 13.11 0.10 15.72
CA VAL A 58 11.94 0.79 15.16
C VAL A 58 12.27 1.19 13.72
N LEU A 59 11.35 0.94 12.81
CA LEU A 59 11.50 1.39 11.42
C LEU A 59 11.39 2.91 11.33
N PRO A 60 12.36 3.58 10.70
CA PRO A 60 12.27 5.00 10.43
C PRO A 60 11.32 5.29 9.27
N VAL A 61 10.92 6.55 9.15
CA VAL A 61 10.24 7.04 7.95
C VAL A 61 11.23 7.03 6.78
N PRO A 62 10.85 6.45 5.62
CA PRO A 62 11.72 6.47 4.45
C PRO A 62 12.08 7.89 4.02
N ALA A 63 13.31 8.09 3.57
CA ALA A 63 13.76 9.40 3.10
C ALA A 63 12.90 9.91 1.92
N ASN A 64 12.59 11.20 1.91
CA ASN A 64 11.89 11.91 0.85
C ASN A 64 10.42 11.49 0.60
N VAL A 65 9.77 10.78 1.54
CA VAL A 65 8.34 10.44 1.46
C VAL A 65 7.47 11.33 2.35
N ALA A 66 8.00 11.76 3.49
CA ALA A 66 7.27 12.55 4.48
C ALA A 66 6.89 13.95 3.99
N THR A 67 5.78 14.44 4.51
CA THR A 67 5.29 15.82 4.36
C THR A 67 4.93 16.36 5.74
N ASP A 68 4.60 17.64 5.84
CA ASP A 68 4.17 18.25 7.11
C ASP A 68 2.81 17.75 7.62
N GLY A 69 2.04 17.06 6.77
CA GLY A 69 0.73 16.50 7.10
C GLY A 69 0.71 14.98 6.97
N ARG A 70 -0.49 14.43 6.80
CA ARG A 70 -0.68 13.01 6.51
C ARG A 70 -0.24 12.67 5.09
N TRP A 71 0.45 11.56 4.95
CA TRP A 71 0.96 11.08 3.67
C TRP A 71 0.75 9.57 3.50
N ILE A 72 0.58 9.17 2.23
CA ILE A 72 0.57 7.80 1.76
C ILE A 72 1.71 7.66 0.74
N PHE A 73 2.48 6.61 0.87
CA PHE A 73 3.53 6.26 -0.07
C PHE A 73 3.33 4.84 -0.60
N ILE A 74 3.21 4.70 -1.91
CA ILE A 74 3.07 3.42 -2.59
C ILE A 74 4.38 3.12 -3.31
N ASP A 75 5.06 2.05 -2.90
CA ASP A 75 6.27 1.56 -3.56
C ASP A 75 5.95 0.39 -4.47
N LEU A 76 6.13 0.63 -5.79
CA LEU A 76 5.83 -0.38 -6.82
C LEU A 76 6.85 -1.52 -6.83
N THR A 77 8.10 -1.29 -6.43
CA THR A 77 9.14 -2.31 -6.35
C THR A 77 8.82 -3.33 -5.26
N CYS A 78 8.53 -2.83 -4.06
CA CYS A 78 8.25 -3.66 -2.90
C CYS A 78 6.81 -4.20 -2.87
N GLN A 79 5.88 -3.58 -3.61
CA GLN A 79 4.45 -3.85 -3.50
C GLN A 79 3.94 -3.62 -2.07
N ILE A 80 4.26 -2.45 -1.54
CA ILE A 80 3.84 -2.00 -0.20
C ILE A 80 3.22 -0.60 -0.25
N LEU A 81 2.38 -0.31 0.72
CA LEU A 81 1.81 1.00 0.99
C LEU A 81 2.16 1.40 2.42
N LEU A 82 2.83 2.53 2.56
CA LEU A 82 3.17 3.14 3.84
C LEU A 82 2.27 4.33 4.11
N THR A 83 1.96 4.59 5.37
CA THR A 83 1.29 5.83 5.80
C THR A 83 2.03 6.46 6.95
N GLY A 84 1.94 7.77 7.06
CA GLY A 84 2.53 8.49 8.18
C GLY A 84 2.01 9.91 8.35
N GLU A 85 2.44 10.55 9.42
CA GLU A 85 2.12 11.93 9.76
C GLU A 85 3.39 12.71 10.04
N GLY A 86 3.48 13.91 9.47
CA GLY A 86 4.69 14.73 9.63
C GLY A 86 5.96 14.07 9.09
N PRO A 87 7.12 14.56 9.48
CA PRO A 87 8.40 14.12 8.94
C PRO A 87 8.92 12.81 9.52
N ASP A 88 8.46 12.39 10.69
CA ASP A 88 9.11 11.38 11.52
C ASP A 88 8.18 10.26 12.04
N GLN A 89 6.89 10.32 11.75
CA GLN A 89 5.93 9.33 12.23
C GLN A 89 5.48 8.39 11.11
N LEU A 90 6.01 7.16 11.10
CA LEU A 90 5.46 6.03 10.34
C LEU A 90 4.26 5.46 11.12
N VAL A 91 3.12 5.28 10.44
CA VAL A 91 1.87 4.80 11.08
C VAL A 91 1.52 3.39 10.65
N ASN A 92 1.52 3.12 9.34
CA ASN A 92 1.20 1.78 8.84
C ASN A 92 2.15 1.34 7.72
N VAL A 93 2.32 0.03 7.61
CA VAL A 93 3.03 -0.68 6.53
C VAL A 93 2.12 -1.79 6.04
N PHE A 94 1.46 -1.61 4.91
CA PHE A 94 0.53 -2.58 4.35
C PHE A 94 1.08 -3.26 3.11
N PRO A 95 0.94 -4.59 2.97
CA PRO A 95 1.06 -5.25 1.68
C PRO A 95 0.07 -4.67 0.67
N THR A 96 0.52 -4.40 -0.55
CA THR A 96 -0.36 -3.97 -1.64
C THR A 96 -0.14 -4.82 -2.89
N SER A 97 -1.05 -4.73 -3.84
CA SER A 97 -0.88 -5.23 -5.21
C SER A 97 -1.34 -4.13 -6.16
N THR A 98 -0.40 -3.62 -6.94
CA THR A 98 -0.59 -2.49 -7.85
C THR A 98 -0.89 -2.93 -9.27
N GLY A 99 -0.91 -2.00 -10.23
CA GLY A 99 -1.19 -2.28 -11.64
C GLY A 99 -0.19 -3.23 -12.26
N GLU A 100 -0.69 -4.23 -13.00
CA GLU A 100 0.12 -5.16 -13.78
C GLU A 100 0.65 -4.52 -15.07
N SER A 101 1.54 -5.23 -15.78
CA SER A 101 2.12 -4.75 -17.04
C SER A 101 1.04 -4.39 -18.07
N GLY A 102 1.15 -3.20 -18.66
CA GLY A 102 0.16 -2.61 -19.54
C GLY A 102 -0.98 -1.85 -18.85
N PHE A 103 -1.05 -1.93 -17.52
CA PHE A 103 -2.01 -1.21 -16.67
C PHE A 103 -1.34 -0.67 -15.41
N GLU A 104 -0.13 -0.17 -15.52
CA GLU A 104 0.68 0.25 -14.38
C GLU A 104 -0.02 1.30 -13.53
N THR A 105 0.19 1.23 -12.23
CA THR A 105 -0.14 2.34 -11.34
C THR A 105 0.77 3.51 -11.69
N ARG A 106 0.17 4.65 -12.04
CA ARG A 106 0.93 5.83 -12.49
C ARG A 106 1.74 6.44 -11.35
N LEU A 107 2.98 6.78 -11.65
CA LEU A 107 3.84 7.49 -10.71
C LEU A 107 3.21 8.83 -10.31
N GLN A 108 3.28 9.15 -9.03
CA GLN A 108 2.73 10.36 -8.46
C GLN A 108 3.76 11.00 -7.52
N GLU A 109 3.86 12.31 -7.60
CA GLU A 109 4.70 13.07 -6.71
C GLU A 109 3.84 13.99 -5.84
N ARG A 110 3.50 13.50 -4.63
CA ARG A 110 2.69 14.23 -3.64
C ARG A 110 1.36 14.77 -4.18
N THR A 111 0.66 13.96 -5.00
CA THR A 111 -0.70 14.29 -5.40
C THR A 111 -1.65 14.21 -4.20
N ARG A 112 -2.79 14.86 -4.25
CA ARG A 112 -3.79 14.78 -3.18
C ARG A 112 -4.88 13.77 -3.54
N ALA A 113 -5.25 12.92 -2.59
CA ALA A 113 -6.48 12.17 -2.70
C ALA A 113 -7.66 13.15 -2.76
N PHE A 114 -8.58 12.93 -3.70
CA PHE A 114 -9.64 13.90 -4.02
C PHE A 114 -11.06 13.36 -3.91
N ARG A 115 -11.22 12.04 -3.89
CA ARG A 115 -12.53 11.39 -3.77
C ARG A 115 -12.42 10.15 -2.90
N PHE A 116 -13.34 10.02 -1.96
CA PHE A 116 -13.60 8.78 -1.24
C PHE A 116 -15.05 8.36 -1.46
N ASP A 117 -15.28 7.07 -1.73
CA ASP A 117 -16.60 6.53 -1.99
C ASP A 117 -16.82 5.24 -1.18
N PRO A 118 -17.62 5.30 -0.10
CA PRO A 118 -17.83 4.15 0.77
C PRO A 118 -18.82 3.10 0.20
N ALA A 119 -19.54 3.36 -0.90
CA ALA A 119 -20.56 2.47 -1.48
C ALA A 119 -21.49 1.86 -0.41
N LEU A 120 -22.18 2.69 0.34
CA LEU A 120 -22.93 2.29 1.56
C LEU A 120 -23.95 1.18 1.35
N ASP A 121 -24.65 1.18 0.22
CA ASP A 121 -25.71 0.21 -0.07
C ASP A 121 -25.22 -1.22 -0.23
N ASN A 122 -23.94 -1.39 -0.56
CA ASN A 122 -23.28 -2.69 -0.78
C ASN A 122 -22.24 -3.01 0.31
N GLY A 123 -22.40 -2.48 1.52
CA GLY A 123 -21.46 -2.70 2.61
C GLY A 123 -20.02 -2.23 2.32
N GLY A 124 -19.89 -1.21 1.48
CA GLY A 124 -18.61 -0.62 1.07
C GLY A 124 -18.10 -1.11 -0.30
N TRP A 125 -18.74 -2.06 -0.95
CA TRP A 125 -18.30 -2.59 -2.23
C TRP A 125 -18.97 -1.89 -3.41
N HIS A 126 -18.16 -1.51 -4.41
CA HIS A 126 -18.62 -1.18 -5.74
C HIS A 126 -18.71 -2.46 -6.57
N GLU A 127 -19.86 -2.73 -7.14
CA GLU A 127 -20.09 -3.90 -7.99
C GLU A 127 -19.43 -3.71 -9.37
N SER A 128 -18.97 -4.81 -9.95
CA SER A 128 -18.36 -4.81 -11.29
C SER A 128 -19.33 -4.39 -12.40
N THR A 129 -20.64 -4.50 -12.18
CA THR A 129 -21.68 -4.04 -13.11
C THR A 129 -21.72 -2.53 -13.28
N ASP A 130 -21.36 -1.77 -12.22
CA ASP A 130 -21.28 -0.30 -12.28
C ASP A 130 -20.04 0.18 -13.06
N TYR A 131 -19.03 -0.68 -13.13
CA TYR A 131 -17.77 -0.45 -13.84
C TYR A 131 -17.47 -1.71 -14.69
N PRO A 132 -18.10 -1.88 -15.86
CA PRO A 132 -17.98 -3.08 -16.66
C PRO A 132 -16.53 -3.44 -16.96
N VAL A 133 -16.16 -4.68 -16.70
CA VAL A 133 -14.84 -5.24 -16.97
C VAL A 133 -14.97 -6.43 -17.92
N PRO A 134 -13.90 -6.80 -18.64
CA PRO A 134 -13.93 -7.99 -19.48
C PRO A 134 -14.39 -9.24 -18.71
N GLU A 135 -15.18 -10.09 -19.34
CA GLU A 135 -15.76 -11.30 -18.74
C GLU A 135 -14.70 -12.27 -18.18
N ASP A 136 -13.49 -12.24 -18.72
CA ASP A 136 -12.37 -13.07 -18.28
C ASP A 136 -11.77 -12.64 -16.94
N ASN A 137 -12.19 -11.50 -16.39
CA ASN A 137 -11.69 -11.01 -15.11
C ASN A 137 -12.81 -10.46 -14.20
N PRO A 138 -13.71 -11.35 -13.71
CA PRO A 138 -14.88 -10.95 -12.92
C PRO A 138 -14.53 -10.33 -11.56
N LEU A 139 -13.25 -10.39 -11.13
CA LEU A 139 -12.77 -9.74 -9.90
C LEU A 139 -12.28 -8.32 -10.14
N ASN A 140 -12.09 -7.89 -11.38
CA ASN A 140 -11.81 -6.51 -11.72
C ASN A 140 -13.11 -5.71 -11.59
N GLY A 141 -13.02 -4.54 -11.00
CA GLY A 141 -14.17 -3.66 -10.83
C GLY A 141 -14.78 -3.70 -9.43
N ASN A 142 -14.68 -4.80 -8.70
CA ASN A 142 -15.11 -4.83 -7.30
C ASN A 142 -14.07 -4.12 -6.43
N MET A 143 -14.42 -2.94 -5.95
CA MET A 143 -13.56 -2.09 -5.13
C MET A 143 -14.25 -1.79 -3.81
N TYR A 144 -13.56 -2.14 -2.71
CA TYR A 144 -14.07 -1.83 -1.38
C TYR A 144 -13.63 -0.43 -0.95
N LYS A 145 -14.59 0.48 -0.75
CA LYS A 145 -14.40 1.86 -0.28
C LYS A 145 -13.28 2.62 -1.01
N PRO A 146 -13.33 2.79 -2.34
CA PRO A 146 -12.21 3.35 -3.08
C PRO A 146 -11.89 4.80 -2.69
N LEU A 147 -10.59 5.06 -2.49
CA LEU A 147 -9.97 6.36 -2.28
C LEU A 147 -9.20 6.75 -3.53
N TYR A 148 -9.75 7.65 -4.34
CA TYR A 148 -9.15 8.07 -5.61
C TYR A 148 -8.06 9.11 -5.39
N PHE A 149 -6.91 8.90 -6.00
CA PHE A 149 -5.75 9.80 -5.96
C PHE A 149 -5.27 10.23 -7.36
N ASP A 150 -5.74 9.56 -8.40
CA ASP A 150 -5.47 9.89 -9.80
C ASP A 150 -6.73 9.57 -10.63
N ASN A 151 -6.77 10.06 -11.89
CA ASN A 151 -7.89 9.83 -12.80
C ASN A 151 -8.14 8.33 -13.03
N GLY A 152 -9.14 7.78 -12.37
CA GLY A 152 -9.53 6.38 -12.44
C GLY A 152 -8.67 5.42 -11.60
N GLN A 153 -7.60 5.86 -10.95
CA GLN A 153 -6.81 5.02 -10.04
C GLN A 153 -7.10 5.34 -8.58
N ALA A 154 -7.28 4.30 -7.79
CA ALA A 154 -7.65 4.40 -6.38
C ALA A 154 -6.85 3.43 -5.50
N ILE A 155 -6.80 3.72 -4.21
CA ILE A 155 -6.49 2.76 -3.16
C ILE A 155 -7.83 2.17 -2.71
N HIS A 156 -7.95 0.85 -2.71
CA HIS A 156 -9.21 0.21 -2.32
C HIS A 156 -8.99 -1.16 -1.68
N GLY A 157 -9.93 -1.62 -0.90
CA GLY A 157 -9.94 -2.99 -0.40
C GLY A 157 -10.24 -3.99 -1.52
N ALA A 158 -9.59 -5.15 -1.47
CA ALA A 158 -9.79 -6.26 -2.37
C ALA A 158 -9.51 -7.60 -1.69
N ASN A 159 -10.25 -8.64 -2.05
CA ASN A 159 -10.03 -9.98 -1.50
C ASN A 159 -8.71 -10.60 -1.99
N ASN A 160 -8.23 -10.20 -3.16
CA ASN A 160 -7.00 -10.69 -3.77
C ASN A 160 -5.90 -9.61 -3.75
N VAL A 161 -4.89 -9.81 -2.89
CA VAL A 161 -3.71 -8.95 -2.74
C VAL A 161 -2.44 -9.81 -2.81
N PRO A 162 -2.07 -10.29 -4.00
CA PRO A 162 -0.86 -11.10 -4.18
C PRO A 162 0.42 -10.28 -3.96
N THR A 163 1.55 -10.99 -3.96
CA THR A 163 2.88 -10.37 -3.80
C THR A 163 3.42 -9.71 -5.07
N SER A 164 2.67 -9.72 -6.15
CA SER A 164 3.00 -9.12 -7.45
C SER A 164 1.88 -8.18 -7.91
N PRO A 165 2.15 -7.28 -8.87
CA PRO A 165 1.13 -6.45 -9.49
C PRO A 165 0.07 -7.29 -10.20
N LYS A 166 -1.21 -7.02 -9.94
CA LYS A 166 -2.35 -7.77 -10.52
C LYS A 166 -3.62 -6.91 -10.67
N SER A 167 -3.53 -5.60 -10.53
CA SER A 167 -4.66 -4.71 -10.75
C SER A 167 -4.63 -4.09 -12.15
N LYS A 168 -5.65 -3.31 -12.47
CA LYS A 168 -5.70 -2.46 -13.67
C LYS A 168 -5.34 -1.00 -13.34
N GLY A 169 -4.35 -0.82 -12.45
CA GLY A 169 -3.81 0.49 -12.10
C GLY A 169 -4.08 0.94 -10.65
N CYS A 170 -5.04 0.35 -9.96
CA CYS A 170 -5.31 0.65 -8.57
C CYS A 170 -4.29 0.00 -7.61
N ALA A 171 -4.18 0.52 -6.39
CA ALA A 171 -3.46 -0.11 -5.30
C ALA A 171 -4.45 -0.88 -4.40
N ARG A 172 -4.33 -2.20 -4.37
CA ARG A 172 -5.21 -3.08 -3.59
C ARG A 172 -4.67 -3.31 -2.19
N LEU A 173 -5.51 -3.21 -1.19
CA LEU A 173 -5.24 -3.62 0.19
C LEU A 173 -6.20 -4.75 0.59
N LYS A 174 -5.86 -5.54 1.61
CA LYS A 174 -6.86 -6.39 2.26
C LYS A 174 -7.96 -5.49 2.85
N PRO A 175 -9.25 -5.92 2.87
CA PRO A 175 -10.32 -5.07 3.41
C PRO A 175 -10.06 -4.55 4.82
N ALA A 176 -9.52 -5.39 5.72
CA ALA A 176 -9.18 -4.98 7.07
C ALA A 176 -8.07 -3.91 7.12
N ASP A 177 -7.04 -4.01 6.27
CA ASP A 177 -5.97 -3.00 6.17
C ASP A 177 -6.52 -1.70 5.59
N HIS A 178 -7.43 -1.82 4.63
CA HIS A 178 -8.10 -0.65 4.04
C HIS A 178 -9.03 0.03 5.04
N ASP A 179 -9.76 -0.70 5.86
CA ASP A 179 -10.57 -0.12 6.94
C ASP A 179 -9.70 0.64 7.96
N ARG A 180 -8.50 0.11 8.28
CA ARG A 180 -7.53 0.84 9.12
C ARG A 180 -7.05 2.14 8.45
N LEU A 181 -6.80 2.11 7.15
CA LEU A 181 -6.45 3.31 6.36
C LEU A 181 -7.59 4.34 6.40
N VAL A 182 -8.82 3.90 6.15
CA VAL A 182 -10.03 4.75 6.15
C VAL A 182 -10.26 5.39 7.52
N ALA A 183 -10.14 4.61 8.60
CA ALA A 183 -10.27 5.09 9.98
C ALA A 183 -9.16 6.09 10.33
N TRP A 184 -7.91 5.82 9.98
CA TRP A 184 -6.79 6.76 10.20
C TRP A 184 -7.01 8.09 9.47
N LEU A 185 -7.64 8.08 8.30
CA LEU A 185 -8.02 9.28 7.56
C LEU A 185 -9.25 9.99 8.14
N GLY A 186 -9.97 9.38 9.08
CA GLY A 186 -11.23 9.90 9.64
C GLY A 186 -12.38 9.85 8.63
N LEU A 187 -12.36 8.90 7.71
CA LEU A 187 -13.35 8.72 6.65
C LEU A 187 -14.41 7.66 6.97
N ASP A 188 -14.20 6.88 8.02
CA ASP A 188 -15.08 5.79 8.48
C ASP A 188 -16.47 6.26 8.93
N THR A 189 -16.59 7.53 9.34
CA THR A 189 -17.85 8.15 9.76
C THR A 189 -18.59 8.87 8.62
N ILE A 190 -18.03 8.84 7.39
CA ILE A 190 -18.63 9.56 6.26
C ILE A 190 -19.75 8.74 5.64
N GLY A 191 -20.96 9.28 5.71
CA GLY A 191 -22.15 8.68 5.12
C GLY A 191 -22.36 9.11 3.67
N GLY A 192 -21.49 8.69 2.75
CA GLY A 192 -21.60 8.96 1.33
C GLY A 192 -20.30 9.39 0.67
N ALA A 193 -20.29 9.51 -0.66
CA ALA A 193 -19.12 9.93 -1.41
C ALA A 193 -18.68 11.35 -1.03
N THR A 194 -17.39 11.57 -0.89
CA THR A 194 -16.79 12.88 -0.68
C THR A 194 -15.76 13.20 -1.76
N TYR A 195 -15.83 14.43 -2.26
CA TYR A 195 -14.94 14.94 -3.32
C TYR A 195 -14.05 16.10 -2.80
N SER A 196 -13.99 16.31 -1.50
CA SER A 196 -13.25 17.43 -0.92
C SER A 196 -11.81 17.05 -0.61
N LYS A 197 -10.86 17.65 -1.31
CA LYS A 197 -9.43 17.53 -1.03
C LYS A 197 -9.06 17.98 0.38
N ASP A 198 -9.68 19.04 0.85
CA ASP A 198 -9.42 19.59 2.18
C ASP A 198 -9.93 18.67 3.28
N ARG A 199 -11.04 17.99 3.03
CA ARG A 199 -11.62 17.03 3.97
C ARG A 199 -10.81 15.74 4.08
N ILE A 200 -10.26 15.24 2.95
CA ILE A 200 -9.45 14.03 2.96
C ILE A 200 -8.07 14.32 3.58
N GLY A 201 -7.45 15.44 3.21
CA GLY A 201 -6.26 15.97 3.88
C GLY A 201 -5.03 15.05 3.84
N VAL A 202 -4.83 14.29 2.74
CA VAL A 202 -3.70 13.37 2.58
C VAL A 202 -3.02 13.54 1.22
N THR A 203 -1.71 13.48 1.19
CA THR A 203 -0.91 13.39 -0.04
C THR A 203 -0.60 11.95 -0.38
N VAL A 204 -0.53 11.63 -1.67
CA VAL A 204 -0.18 10.30 -2.18
C VAL A 204 1.03 10.43 -3.10
N THR A 205 2.06 9.66 -2.81
CA THR A 205 3.26 9.51 -3.64
C THR A 205 3.32 8.08 -4.13
N VAL A 206 3.62 7.88 -5.42
CA VAL A 206 3.80 6.57 -6.04
C VAL A 206 5.15 6.55 -6.72
N ARG A 207 6.04 5.65 -6.32
CA ARG A 207 7.41 5.53 -6.86
C ARG A 207 7.81 4.08 -7.07
N GLY A 208 8.98 3.92 -7.68
CA GLY A 208 9.56 2.60 -7.96
C GLY A 208 9.05 1.99 -9.27
N GLY A 209 9.41 0.75 -9.50
CA GLY A 209 8.98 -0.04 -10.65
C GLY A 209 9.08 -1.52 -10.33
N TYR A 210 8.10 -2.29 -10.75
CA TYR A 210 8.10 -3.73 -10.53
C TYR A 210 8.77 -4.40 -11.73
N GLU A 211 9.95 -4.95 -11.51
CA GLU A 211 10.62 -5.82 -12.48
C GLU A 211 10.24 -7.28 -12.18
N LEU A 212 9.77 -7.97 -13.21
CA LEU A 212 9.61 -9.42 -13.16
C LEU A 212 11.03 -9.99 -13.15
N GLY A 213 11.53 -10.40 -11.98
CA GLY A 213 12.78 -11.14 -11.83
C GLY A 213 12.68 -12.55 -12.38
#